data_21c4a21a4f3036520845ed2dda3004b7
#
_entry.id   21c4a21a4f3036520845ed2dda3004b7
#
_cell.length_a   1.000
_cell.length_b   1.000
_cell.length_c   1.000
_cell.angle_alpha   90.00
_cell.angle_beta   90.00
_cell.angle_gamma   90.00
#
_symmetry.space_group_name_H-M   'P 1'
#
loop_
_entity.id
_entity.type
_entity.pdbx_description
1 polymer ?
#
loop_
_entity_poly.entity_id
_entity_poly.type
_entity_poly.pdbx_seq_one_letter_code
_entity_poly.pdbx_strand_id
1 'polypeptide(L)'
;QLQPGDEIYLYTDGVTEAHNINNELFGEERLLQSLNSTNGMSVEEICHKVKQDVDSYVCEAEQFDDITMLCVRFKEADSNDVSITVTPSMETVPQVAEFMETEMEKLEISPKISMKLLIAIDEIYSNIVRYSGATEATVSINKVGNTLKLQFKDNGKQYNPLKAEDPDITASAEDRKIGGLGIFMVKKMLDNVAYEYDDNINILTLTKNLE
;
A
#
# COMPACT_ATOMS: atom_id res chain seq x y z
N GLN A 1 -10.15 -0.29 14.67
CA GLN A 1 -8.97 0.40 14.12
C GLN A 1 -9.17 0.54 12.62
N LEU A 2 -9.12 1.76 12.09
CA LEU A 2 -9.26 2.04 10.66
C LEU A 2 -8.08 1.45 9.88
N GLN A 3 -8.37 0.92 8.71
CA GLN A 3 -7.39 0.43 7.74
C GLN A 3 -7.38 1.33 6.50
N PRO A 4 -6.29 1.41 5.75
CA PRO A 4 -6.26 2.11 4.48
C PRO A 4 -7.39 1.64 3.56
N GLY A 5 -8.16 2.59 3.02
CA GLY A 5 -9.35 2.32 2.23
C GLY A 5 -10.66 2.38 3.02
N ASP A 6 -10.63 2.34 4.35
CA ASP A 6 -11.83 2.51 5.15
C ASP A 6 -12.41 3.92 4.99
N GLU A 7 -13.73 4.00 4.99
CA GLU A 7 -14.47 5.25 4.85
C GLU A 7 -15.37 5.50 6.05
N ILE A 8 -15.40 6.75 6.50
CA ILE A 8 -16.34 7.25 7.49
C ILE A 8 -17.22 8.26 6.80
N TYR A 9 -18.53 8.03 6.83
CA TYR A 9 -19.51 8.96 6.34
C TYR A 9 -20.28 9.55 7.53
N LEU A 10 -20.22 10.88 7.67
CA LEU A 10 -20.90 11.65 8.72
C LEU A 10 -21.95 12.53 8.06
N TYR A 11 -23.10 12.64 8.68
CA TYR A 11 -24.20 13.45 8.15
C TYR A 11 -25.07 14.01 9.29
N THR A 12 -25.82 15.07 8.99
CA THR A 12 -26.87 15.57 9.86
C THR A 12 -28.21 14.90 9.54
N ASP A 13 -29.13 14.96 10.47
CA ASP A 13 -30.50 14.45 10.34
C ASP A 13 -31.26 15.01 9.13
N GLY A 14 -30.91 16.22 8.65
CA GLY A 14 -31.42 16.75 7.38
C GLY A 14 -31.26 15.85 6.17
N VAL A 15 -30.32 14.85 6.18
CA VAL A 15 -30.21 13.84 5.13
C VAL A 15 -31.29 12.77 5.23
N THR A 16 -31.46 12.20 6.43
CA THR A 16 -32.42 11.08 6.65
C THR A 16 -33.85 11.57 6.87
N GLU A 17 -34.03 12.79 7.36
CA GLU A 17 -35.34 13.42 7.56
C GLU A 17 -35.84 14.20 6.32
N ALA A 18 -35.03 14.28 5.26
CA ALA A 18 -35.49 14.80 3.98
C ALA A 18 -36.77 14.04 3.55
N HIS A 19 -37.81 14.72 3.17
CA HIS A 19 -39.11 14.11 2.88
C HIS A 19 -39.62 14.48 1.48
N ASN A 20 -40.41 13.58 0.93
CA ASN A 20 -41.09 13.78 -0.35
C ASN A 20 -42.42 14.55 -0.15
N ILE A 21 -43.15 14.82 -1.24
CA ILE A 21 -44.45 15.50 -1.22
C ILE A 21 -45.52 14.74 -0.42
N ASN A 22 -45.33 13.47 -0.09
CA ASN A 22 -46.21 12.64 0.71
C ASN A 22 -45.81 12.64 2.20
N ASN A 23 -44.83 13.44 2.62
CA ASN A 23 -44.20 13.45 3.94
C ASN A 23 -43.56 12.11 4.33
N GLU A 24 -43.09 11.30 3.35
CA GLU A 24 -42.32 10.12 3.62
C GLU A 24 -40.84 10.51 3.70
N LEU A 25 -40.13 10.02 4.73
CA LEU A 25 -38.71 10.34 4.95
C LEU A 25 -37.81 9.56 3.99
N PHE A 26 -36.68 10.14 3.60
CA PHE A 26 -35.62 9.44 2.87
C PHE A 26 -35.15 8.24 3.65
N GLY A 27 -34.81 8.42 4.91
CA GLY A 27 -34.49 7.39 5.88
C GLY A 27 -33.11 6.76 5.68
N GLU A 28 -32.68 6.03 6.73
CA GLU A 28 -31.36 5.36 6.74
C GLU A 28 -31.24 4.26 5.70
N GLU A 29 -32.32 3.56 5.37
CA GLU A 29 -32.29 2.46 4.41
C GLU A 29 -31.89 2.95 3.01
N ARG A 30 -32.48 4.07 2.56
CA ARG A 30 -32.13 4.65 1.25
C ARG A 30 -30.71 5.26 1.26
N LEU A 31 -30.31 5.85 2.39
CA LEU A 31 -28.95 6.34 2.55
C LEU A 31 -27.95 5.18 2.43
N LEU A 32 -28.18 4.05 3.09
CA LEU A 32 -27.32 2.86 2.97
C LEU A 32 -27.30 2.30 1.55
N GLN A 33 -28.42 2.28 0.85
CA GLN A 33 -28.49 1.86 -0.55
C GLN A 33 -27.67 2.80 -1.45
N SER A 34 -27.76 4.10 -1.24
CA SER A 34 -26.96 5.11 -1.94
C SER A 34 -25.47 4.86 -1.71
N LEU A 35 -25.02 4.76 -0.44
CA LEU A 35 -23.64 4.52 -0.08
C LEU A 35 -23.09 3.19 -0.62
N ASN A 36 -23.87 2.12 -0.59
CA ASN A 36 -23.46 0.82 -1.15
C ASN A 36 -23.31 0.83 -2.68
N SER A 37 -23.82 1.83 -3.36
CA SER A 37 -23.67 1.99 -4.82
C SER A 37 -22.41 2.78 -5.22
N THR A 38 -21.61 3.25 -4.26
CA THR A 38 -20.47 4.17 -4.49
C THR A 38 -19.11 3.49 -4.65
N ASN A 39 -19.06 2.18 -4.83
CA ASN A 39 -17.80 1.43 -4.95
C ASN A 39 -16.87 2.04 -6.02
N GLY A 40 -15.64 2.39 -5.62
CA GLY A 40 -14.63 2.96 -6.51
C GLY A 40 -14.73 4.47 -6.75
N MET A 41 -15.74 5.15 -6.18
CA MET A 41 -15.90 6.60 -6.27
C MET A 41 -14.91 7.33 -5.34
N SER A 42 -14.56 8.57 -5.69
CA SER A 42 -13.87 9.49 -4.77
C SER A 42 -14.81 9.94 -3.65
N VAL A 43 -14.26 10.43 -2.53
CA VAL A 43 -15.08 10.94 -1.39
C VAL A 43 -15.99 12.10 -1.80
N GLU A 44 -15.56 12.91 -2.76
CA GLU A 44 -16.36 13.98 -3.33
C GLU A 44 -17.53 13.44 -4.14
N GLU A 45 -17.29 12.44 -5.01
CA GLU A 45 -18.33 11.78 -5.80
C GLU A 45 -19.35 11.07 -4.92
N ILE A 46 -18.93 10.49 -3.77
CA ILE A 46 -19.82 9.87 -2.78
C ILE A 46 -20.80 10.90 -2.23
N CYS A 47 -20.29 12.06 -1.76
CA CYS A 47 -21.15 13.12 -1.25
C CYS A 47 -22.11 13.66 -2.33
N HIS A 48 -21.63 13.85 -3.56
CA HIS A 48 -22.45 14.27 -4.69
C HIS A 48 -23.54 13.25 -5.03
N LYS A 49 -23.20 11.96 -5.03
CA LYS A 49 -24.16 10.87 -5.32
C LYS A 49 -25.29 10.84 -4.28
N VAL A 50 -24.94 10.87 -2.99
CA VAL A 50 -25.95 10.90 -1.92
C VAL A 50 -26.82 12.13 -2.04
N LYS A 51 -26.22 13.32 -2.28
CA LYS A 51 -27.00 14.56 -2.49
C LYS A 51 -27.98 14.44 -3.66
N GLN A 52 -27.55 13.88 -4.80
CA GLN A 52 -28.42 13.64 -5.95
C GLN A 52 -29.58 12.69 -5.64
N ASP A 53 -29.32 11.63 -4.87
CA ASP A 53 -30.34 10.67 -4.48
C ASP A 53 -31.38 11.31 -3.54
N VAL A 54 -30.93 12.12 -2.58
CA VAL A 54 -31.82 12.90 -1.70
C VAL A 54 -32.64 13.88 -2.53
N ASP A 55 -32.02 14.67 -3.41
CA ASP A 55 -32.72 15.66 -4.25
C ASP A 55 -33.75 15.01 -5.16
N SER A 56 -33.38 13.85 -5.74
CA SER A 56 -34.30 13.07 -6.60
C SER A 56 -35.49 12.52 -5.83
N TYR A 57 -35.31 12.21 -4.55
CA TYR A 57 -36.37 11.72 -3.68
C TYR A 57 -37.31 12.84 -3.19
N VAL A 58 -36.74 13.98 -2.79
CA VAL A 58 -37.47 15.15 -2.32
C VAL A 58 -38.30 15.79 -3.43
N CYS A 59 -37.77 15.80 -4.67
CA CYS A 59 -38.40 16.42 -5.84
C CYS A 59 -38.77 17.89 -5.61
N GLU A 60 -40.10 18.20 -5.57
CA GLU A 60 -40.64 19.54 -5.43
C GLU A 60 -41.00 19.90 -3.97
N ALA A 61 -40.75 19.00 -3.00
CA ALA A 61 -41.00 19.33 -1.58
C ALA A 61 -39.98 20.35 -1.08
N GLU A 62 -40.42 21.23 -0.18
CA GLU A 62 -39.52 22.22 0.45
C GLU A 62 -38.50 21.50 1.34
N GLN A 63 -37.24 21.97 1.29
CA GLN A 63 -36.19 21.47 2.21
C GLN A 63 -36.52 21.90 3.62
N PHE A 64 -36.62 20.94 4.54
CA PHE A 64 -37.04 21.19 5.92
C PHE A 64 -35.88 21.60 6.83
N ASP A 65 -34.68 21.08 6.60
CA ASP A 65 -33.49 21.32 7.45
C ASP A 65 -32.21 21.36 6.60
N ASP A 66 -31.12 21.85 7.21
CA ASP A 66 -29.82 21.97 6.57
C ASP A 66 -29.16 20.56 6.40
N ILE A 67 -28.73 20.28 5.17
CA ILE A 67 -28.04 19.06 4.83
C ILE A 67 -26.53 19.28 4.93
N THR A 68 -25.90 18.64 5.91
CA THR A 68 -24.44 18.59 6.02
C THR A 68 -23.95 17.15 5.88
N MET A 69 -22.95 16.96 5.04
CA MET A 69 -22.34 15.65 4.78
C MET A 69 -20.83 15.78 4.75
N LEU A 70 -20.14 14.82 5.34
CA LEU A 70 -18.68 14.69 5.31
C LEU A 70 -18.30 13.23 5.07
N CYS A 71 -17.60 12.99 3.98
CA CYS A 71 -16.99 11.68 3.71
C CYS A 71 -15.48 11.77 3.91
N VAL A 72 -14.93 10.89 4.73
CA VAL A 72 -13.49 10.82 5.01
C VAL A 72 -13.03 9.41 4.65
N ARG A 73 -12.09 9.28 3.70
CA ARG A 73 -11.41 8.03 3.40
C ARG A 73 -10.07 8.01 4.12
N PHE A 74 -9.85 6.97 4.93
CA PHE A 74 -8.55 6.74 5.52
C PHE A 74 -7.61 6.27 4.42
N LYS A 75 -6.71 7.14 4.01
CA LYS A 75 -5.61 6.77 3.11
C LYS A 75 -4.43 6.30 3.96
N GLU A 76 -3.62 5.38 3.44
CA GLU A 76 -2.23 5.33 3.92
C GLU A 76 -1.71 6.77 3.86
N ALA A 77 -1.02 7.22 4.93
CA ALA A 77 -0.37 8.53 4.91
C ALA A 77 0.36 8.64 3.57
N ASP A 78 0.16 9.76 2.85
CA ASP A 78 0.86 10.01 1.59
C ASP A 78 2.30 9.63 1.84
N SER A 79 2.70 8.53 1.23
CA SER A 79 4.03 8.00 1.47
C SER A 79 4.97 9.04 0.91
N ASN A 80 5.73 9.72 1.77
CA ASN A 80 6.96 10.38 1.35
C ASN A 80 7.94 9.27 0.91
N ASP A 81 7.45 8.37 0.02
CA ASP A 81 8.27 7.33 -0.57
C ASP A 81 9.33 8.02 -1.42
N VAL A 82 10.52 8.09 -0.89
CA VAL A 82 11.67 8.49 -1.68
C VAL A 82 12.10 7.28 -2.49
N SER A 83 12.21 7.41 -3.79
CA SER A 83 12.45 6.29 -4.69
C SER A 83 13.49 6.56 -5.76
N ILE A 84 14.11 5.48 -6.22
CA ILE A 84 14.96 5.46 -7.41
C ILE A 84 14.37 4.49 -8.42
N THR A 85 14.26 4.91 -9.68
CA THR A 85 13.83 4.04 -10.79
C THR A 85 15.01 3.86 -11.75
N VAL A 86 15.29 2.62 -12.07
CA VAL A 86 16.47 2.24 -12.89
C VAL A 86 16.12 1.10 -13.87
N THR A 87 16.90 0.95 -14.93
CA THR A 87 16.93 -0.27 -15.72
C THR A 87 17.82 -1.29 -15.02
N PRO A 88 17.30 -2.46 -14.59
CA PRO A 88 18.07 -3.42 -13.81
C PRO A 88 19.29 -3.94 -14.55
N SER A 89 20.48 -3.73 -13.96
CA SER A 89 21.75 -4.23 -14.46
C SER A 89 22.73 -4.42 -13.28
N MET A 90 23.82 -5.16 -13.49
CA MET A 90 24.87 -5.31 -12.46
C MET A 90 25.53 -3.95 -12.11
N GLU A 91 25.52 -3.01 -13.03
CA GLU A 91 26.07 -1.66 -12.83
C GLU A 91 25.18 -0.79 -11.94
N THR A 92 23.86 -1.06 -11.90
CA THR A 92 22.91 -0.32 -11.07
C THR A 92 22.78 -0.86 -9.64
N VAL A 93 23.36 -2.03 -9.33
CA VAL A 93 23.35 -2.58 -7.96
C VAL A 93 24.02 -1.63 -6.96
N PRO A 94 25.27 -1.14 -7.18
CA PRO A 94 25.87 -0.18 -6.27
C PRO A 94 25.12 1.16 -6.22
N GLN A 95 24.53 1.59 -7.33
CA GLN A 95 23.75 2.83 -7.38
C GLN A 95 22.51 2.76 -6.48
N VAL A 96 21.77 1.67 -6.52
CA VAL A 96 20.61 1.44 -5.64
C VAL A 96 21.04 1.36 -4.18
N ALA A 97 22.15 0.67 -3.89
CA ALA A 97 22.68 0.56 -2.53
C ALA A 97 23.08 1.93 -1.96
N GLU A 98 23.81 2.76 -2.71
CA GLU A 98 24.23 4.11 -2.33
C GLU A 98 23.03 5.04 -2.10
N PHE A 99 22.04 4.98 -2.99
CA PHE A 99 20.80 5.72 -2.81
C PHE A 99 20.09 5.34 -1.50
N MET A 100 19.93 4.06 -1.24
CA MET A 100 19.23 3.58 -0.06
C MET A 100 20.01 3.89 1.23
N GLU A 101 21.34 3.79 1.21
CA GLU A 101 22.20 4.18 2.32
C GLU A 101 22.03 5.67 2.65
N THR A 102 22.06 6.53 1.63
CA THR A 102 21.87 7.98 1.77
C THR A 102 20.49 8.31 2.38
N GLU A 103 19.44 7.64 1.92
CA GLU A 103 18.10 7.90 2.46
C GLU A 103 17.94 7.35 3.90
N MET A 104 18.55 6.22 4.23
CA MET A 104 18.57 5.72 5.61
C MET A 104 19.33 6.66 6.55
N GLU A 105 20.41 7.30 6.11
CA GLU A 105 21.12 8.33 6.88
C GLU A 105 20.23 9.56 7.15
N LYS A 106 19.53 10.08 6.11
CA LYS A 106 18.59 11.19 6.27
C LYS A 106 17.43 10.88 7.22
N LEU A 107 16.99 9.61 7.26
CA LEU A 107 15.95 9.13 8.15
C LEU A 107 16.47 8.80 9.56
N GLU A 108 17.77 9.03 9.83
CA GLU A 108 18.45 8.76 11.10
C GLU A 108 18.30 7.30 11.55
N ILE A 109 18.41 6.35 10.60
CA ILE A 109 18.37 4.93 10.90
C ILE A 109 19.70 4.50 11.54
N SER A 110 19.63 3.72 12.62
CA SER A 110 20.84 3.28 13.32
C SER A 110 21.74 2.43 12.40
N PRO A 111 23.08 2.57 12.49
CA PRO A 111 24.02 1.83 11.63
C PRO A 111 23.83 0.31 11.67
N LYS A 112 23.42 -0.23 12.81
CA LYS A 112 23.14 -1.65 13.00
C LYS A 112 21.95 -2.12 12.15
N ILE A 113 20.90 -1.30 12.05
CA ILE A 113 19.71 -1.59 11.25
C ILE A 113 20.04 -1.35 9.78
N SER A 114 20.68 -0.24 9.42
CA SER A 114 21.07 0.09 8.03
C SER A 114 21.90 -1.02 7.41
N MET A 115 22.89 -1.56 8.11
CA MET A 115 23.71 -2.67 7.59
C MET A 115 22.88 -3.91 7.27
N LYS A 116 21.91 -4.27 8.11
CA LYS A 116 21.00 -5.42 7.84
C LYS A 116 20.11 -5.15 6.63
N LEU A 117 19.61 -3.93 6.49
CA LEU A 117 18.77 -3.54 5.39
C LEU A 117 19.55 -3.51 4.07
N LEU A 118 20.79 -3.02 4.06
CA LEU A 118 21.64 -3.02 2.87
C LEU A 118 21.93 -4.45 2.37
N ILE A 119 22.14 -5.42 3.28
CA ILE A 119 22.27 -6.83 2.89
C ILE A 119 20.96 -7.33 2.23
N ALA A 120 19.81 -6.99 2.80
CA ALA A 120 18.52 -7.38 2.24
C ALA A 120 18.26 -6.73 0.88
N ILE A 121 18.61 -5.44 0.73
CA ILE A 121 18.48 -4.68 -0.51
C ILE A 121 19.34 -5.29 -1.61
N ASP A 122 20.62 -5.56 -1.31
CA ASP A 122 21.55 -6.18 -2.25
C ASP A 122 21.03 -7.53 -2.74
N GLU A 123 20.58 -8.40 -1.85
CA GLU A 123 20.06 -9.72 -2.19
C GLU A 123 18.81 -9.62 -3.08
N ILE A 124 17.84 -8.78 -2.69
CA ILE A 124 16.59 -8.67 -3.44
C ILE A 124 16.83 -8.04 -4.81
N TYR A 125 17.56 -6.90 -4.84
CA TYR A 125 17.78 -6.19 -6.09
C TYR A 125 18.69 -7.00 -7.05
N SER A 126 19.71 -7.68 -6.54
CA SER A 126 20.52 -8.60 -7.34
C SER A 126 19.70 -9.75 -7.93
N ASN A 127 18.68 -10.23 -7.21
CA ASN A 127 17.76 -11.25 -7.74
C ASN A 127 16.87 -10.70 -8.85
N ILE A 128 16.39 -9.45 -8.74
CA ILE A 128 15.68 -8.78 -9.84
C ILE A 128 16.59 -8.71 -11.08
N VAL A 129 17.81 -8.21 -10.91
CA VAL A 129 18.80 -8.09 -12.02
C VAL A 129 19.06 -9.42 -12.72
N ARG A 130 19.23 -10.51 -11.94
CA ARG A 130 19.63 -11.82 -12.48
C ARG A 130 18.48 -12.62 -13.08
N TYR A 131 17.25 -12.48 -12.54
CA TYR A 131 16.21 -13.47 -12.78
C TYR A 131 14.89 -12.90 -13.28
N SER A 132 14.59 -11.62 -13.05
CA SER A 132 13.27 -11.07 -13.40
C SER A 132 13.10 -10.81 -14.91
N GLY A 133 14.18 -10.45 -15.60
CA GLY A 133 14.12 -9.97 -16.98
C GLY A 133 13.40 -8.62 -17.10
N ALA A 134 13.30 -7.87 -16.01
CA ALA A 134 12.66 -6.57 -15.98
C ALA A 134 13.44 -5.54 -16.81
N THR A 135 12.73 -4.63 -17.45
CA THR A 135 13.27 -3.45 -18.14
C THR A 135 13.27 -2.21 -17.25
N GLU A 136 12.48 -2.26 -16.18
CA GLU A 136 12.37 -1.19 -15.20
C GLU A 136 12.17 -1.77 -13.79
N ALA A 137 12.88 -1.19 -12.82
CA ALA A 137 12.67 -1.46 -11.41
C ALA A 137 12.71 -0.16 -10.61
N THR A 138 11.79 -0.05 -9.64
CA THR A 138 11.72 1.06 -8.69
C THR A 138 11.94 0.52 -7.29
N VAL A 139 12.88 1.13 -6.56
CA VAL A 139 13.16 0.82 -5.16
C VAL A 139 12.83 2.05 -4.33
N SER A 140 11.99 1.89 -3.33
CA SER A 140 11.55 3.00 -2.48
C SER A 140 11.74 2.71 -1.00
N ILE A 141 11.87 3.78 -0.22
CA ILE A 141 11.99 3.77 1.23
C ILE A 141 11.05 4.80 1.83
N ASN A 142 10.37 4.43 2.91
CA ASN A 142 9.50 5.29 3.68
C ASN A 142 9.59 4.97 5.18
N LYS A 143 9.48 6.02 6.01
CA LYS A 143 9.42 5.89 7.47
C LYS A 143 8.13 6.52 7.98
N VAL A 144 7.28 5.71 8.60
CA VAL A 144 6.04 6.17 9.24
C VAL A 144 6.13 5.85 10.73
N GLY A 145 6.27 6.89 11.55
CA GLY A 145 6.51 6.73 12.98
C GLY A 145 7.78 5.92 13.25
N ASN A 146 7.65 4.78 13.91
CA ASN A 146 8.77 3.88 14.22
C ASN A 146 8.90 2.68 13.26
N THR A 147 8.21 2.73 12.13
CA THR A 147 8.21 1.66 11.14
C THR A 147 8.84 2.13 9.84
N LEU A 148 9.84 1.39 9.36
CA LEU A 148 10.45 1.57 8.06
C LEU A 148 9.85 0.57 7.06
N LYS A 149 9.44 1.07 5.90
CA LYS A 149 8.92 0.29 4.77
C LYS A 149 9.86 0.47 3.58
N LEU A 150 10.31 -0.63 3.00
CA LEU A 150 11.02 -0.64 1.73
C LEU A 150 10.17 -1.39 0.71
N GLN A 151 10.15 -0.92 -0.53
CA GLN A 151 9.38 -1.55 -1.58
C GLN A 151 10.20 -1.68 -2.84
N PHE A 152 10.16 -2.86 -3.44
CA PHE A 152 10.77 -3.19 -4.73
C PHE A 152 9.66 -3.48 -5.71
N LYS A 153 9.61 -2.72 -6.79
CA LYS A 153 8.69 -2.93 -7.91
C LYS A 153 9.48 -3.24 -9.15
N ASP A 154 9.09 -4.26 -9.91
CA ASP A 154 9.68 -4.55 -11.21
C ASP A 154 8.64 -5.06 -12.20
N ASN A 155 8.82 -4.73 -13.48
CA ASN A 155 7.95 -5.15 -14.57
C ASN A 155 8.39 -6.47 -15.24
N GLY A 156 9.17 -7.26 -14.53
CA GLY A 156 9.68 -8.52 -15.05
C GLY A 156 8.67 -9.68 -14.93
N LYS A 157 9.18 -10.87 -15.16
CA LYS A 157 8.39 -12.10 -15.04
C LYS A 157 7.83 -12.23 -13.63
N GLN A 158 6.53 -12.55 -13.52
CA GLN A 158 5.89 -12.79 -12.23
C GLN A 158 6.65 -13.87 -11.44
N TYR A 159 7.12 -13.50 -10.26
CA TYR A 159 7.83 -14.41 -9.37
C TYR A 159 7.63 -14.02 -7.90
N ASN A 160 7.04 -14.92 -7.14
CA ASN A 160 6.88 -14.73 -5.69
C ASN A 160 8.04 -15.40 -4.94
N PRO A 161 9.03 -14.65 -4.44
CA PRO A 161 10.18 -15.21 -3.73
C PRO A 161 9.81 -15.87 -2.39
N LEU A 162 8.62 -15.57 -1.85
CA LEU A 162 8.16 -16.10 -0.56
C LEU A 162 7.59 -17.53 -0.66
N LYS A 163 7.30 -18.00 -1.89
CA LYS A 163 6.84 -19.37 -2.16
C LYS A 163 7.97 -20.38 -2.26
N ALA A 164 9.24 -19.92 -2.31
CA ALA A 164 10.37 -20.81 -2.30
C ALA A 164 10.46 -21.55 -0.95
N GLU A 165 10.73 -22.85 -1.00
CA GLU A 165 10.99 -23.65 0.21
C GLU A 165 12.21 -23.07 0.95
N ASP A 166 12.11 -23.00 2.27
CA ASP A 166 13.24 -22.57 3.08
C ASP A 166 14.41 -23.58 2.92
N PRO A 167 15.64 -23.09 2.76
CA PRO A 167 16.79 -23.98 2.56
C PRO A 167 17.04 -24.82 3.82
N ASP A 168 17.44 -26.08 3.64
CA ASP A 168 17.93 -26.91 4.74
C ASP A 168 19.28 -26.38 5.22
N ILE A 169 19.25 -25.63 6.32
CA ILE A 169 20.46 -25.05 6.94
C ILE A 169 21.30 -26.09 7.68
N THR A 170 20.78 -27.32 7.87
CA THR A 170 21.50 -28.42 8.55
C THR A 170 22.30 -29.28 7.59
N ALA A 171 22.04 -29.19 6.26
CA ALA A 171 22.76 -29.93 5.25
C ALA A 171 24.22 -29.45 5.12
N SER A 172 25.13 -30.39 4.73
CA SER A 172 26.53 -30.06 4.46
C SER A 172 26.66 -29.04 3.32
N ALA A 173 27.78 -28.30 3.27
CA ALA A 173 28.01 -27.28 2.22
C ALA A 173 27.97 -27.88 0.79
N GLU A 174 28.25 -29.17 0.65
CA GLU A 174 28.28 -29.89 -0.63
C GLU A 174 26.85 -30.31 -1.08
N ASP A 175 25.92 -30.52 -0.13
CA ASP A 175 24.56 -30.99 -0.40
C ASP A 175 23.53 -29.85 -0.48
N ARG A 176 23.94 -28.62 -0.20
CA ARG A 176 23.04 -27.45 -0.24
C ARG A 176 22.67 -27.13 -1.69
N LYS A 177 21.37 -27.08 -1.97
CA LYS A 177 20.88 -26.52 -3.23
C LYS A 177 21.34 -25.04 -3.33
N ILE A 178 21.95 -24.67 -4.45
CA ILE A 178 22.37 -23.31 -4.74
C ILE A 178 21.09 -22.49 -4.93
N GLY A 179 20.83 -21.51 -4.04
CA GLY A 179 19.70 -20.60 -4.08
C GLY A 179 18.76 -20.72 -2.87
N GLY A 180 18.03 -19.65 -2.58
CA GLY A 180 17.02 -19.56 -1.50
C GLY A 180 17.56 -19.10 -0.14
N LEU A 181 18.88 -19.12 0.09
CA LEU A 181 19.46 -18.70 1.37
C LEU A 181 19.28 -17.20 1.61
N GLY A 182 19.39 -16.37 0.56
CA GLY A 182 19.27 -14.92 0.68
C GLY A 182 17.89 -14.48 1.09
N ILE A 183 16.83 -14.94 0.43
CA ILE A 183 15.44 -14.62 0.82
C ILE A 183 15.10 -15.17 2.21
N PHE A 184 15.63 -16.34 2.56
CA PHE A 184 15.49 -16.88 3.93
C PHE A 184 16.13 -15.94 4.97
N MET A 185 17.34 -15.43 4.72
CA MET A 185 18.00 -14.46 5.59
C MET A 185 17.20 -13.15 5.68
N VAL A 186 16.69 -12.64 4.56
CA VAL A 186 15.83 -11.45 4.52
C VAL A 186 14.62 -11.63 5.42
N LYS A 187 13.90 -12.77 5.32
CA LYS A 187 12.77 -13.10 6.20
C LYS A 187 13.14 -13.12 7.68
N LYS A 188 14.38 -13.51 8.04
CA LYS A 188 14.86 -13.56 9.43
C LYS A 188 15.31 -12.21 9.99
N MET A 189 15.74 -11.28 9.13
CA MET A 189 16.24 -9.96 9.55
C MET A 189 15.13 -8.92 9.68
N LEU A 190 13.99 -9.15 9.01
CA LEU A 190 12.89 -8.21 8.92
C LEU A 190 11.67 -8.69 9.72
N ASP A 191 10.80 -7.77 10.07
CA ASP A 191 9.62 -8.07 10.88
C ASP A 191 8.46 -8.56 10.02
N ASN A 192 8.40 -8.08 8.75
CA ASN A 192 7.43 -8.59 7.76
C ASN A 192 8.01 -8.49 6.34
N VAL A 193 7.64 -9.46 5.51
CA VAL A 193 7.90 -9.47 4.06
C VAL A 193 6.63 -9.91 3.36
N ALA A 194 6.12 -9.08 2.45
CA ALA A 194 4.91 -9.34 1.69
C ALA A 194 5.17 -9.23 0.19
N TYR A 195 4.49 -10.03 -0.60
CA TYR A 195 4.56 -10.00 -2.06
C TYR A 195 3.17 -9.89 -2.66
N GLU A 196 3.07 -8.99 -3.62
CA GLU A 196 1.87 -8.79 -4.44
C GLU A 196 2.27 -8.78 -5.92
N TYR A 197 1.32 -9.11 -6.78
CA TYR A 197 1.46 -8.95 -8.23
C TYR A 197 0.22 -8.26 -8.74
N ASP A 198 0.39 -7.05 -9.20
CA ASP A 198 -0.69 -6.19 -9.64
C ASP A 198 -0.29 -5.44 -10.91
N ASP A 199 -1.21 -5.35 -11.87
CA ASP A 199 -1.03 -4.68 -13.17
C ASP A 199 0.31 -5.01 -13.87
N ASN A 200 0.67 -6.30 -13.89
CA ASN A 200 1.93 -6.83 -14.44
C ASN A 200 3.21 -6.33 -13.73
N ILE A 201 3.10 -5.85 -12.50
CA ILE A 201 4.21 -5.44 -11.65
C ILE A 201 4.37 -6.41 -10.49
N ASN A 202 5.59 -6.90 -10.27
CA ASN A 202 5.97 -7.55 -9.03
C ASN A 202 6.19 -6.48 -7.96
N ILE A 203 5.59 -6.66 -6.78
CA ILE A 203 5.71 -5.74 -5.65
C ILE A 203 6.16 -6.54 -4.43
N LEU A 204 7.39 -6.35 -3.99
CA LEU A 204 7.91 -6.94 -2.76
C LEU A 204 8.07 -5.85 -1.72
N THR A 205 7.38 -5.99 -0.60
CA THR A 205 7.38 -5.03 0.51
C THR A 205 8.06 -5.62 1.73
N LEU A 206 9.01 -4.90 2.26
CA LEU A 206 9.74 -5.21 3.49
C LEU A 206 9.35 -4.22 4.59
N THR A 207 9.16 -4.71 5.80
CA THR A 207 8.84 -3.86 6.95
C THR A 207 9.82 -4.12 8.09
N LYS A 208 10.31 -3.03 8.71
CA LYS A 208 11.21 -3.08 9.86
C LYS A 208 10.80 -2.08 10.93
N ASN A 209 10.58 -2.55 12.16
CA ASN A 209 10.39 -1.69 13.33
C ASN A 209 11.77 -1.20 13.83
N LEU A 210 11.83 0.07 14.15
CA LEU A 210 13.06 0.81 14.50
C LEU A 210 13.24 0.95 16.03
N GLU A 211 13.01 -0.12 16.77
CA GLU A 211 13.25 -0.14 18.22
C GLU A 211 14.71 -0.44 18.55
#